data_9f43ba4a1d24851592d3871d813c8373
#
_entry.id   9f43ba4a1d24851592d3871d813c8373
#
_cell.length_a   1.000
_cell.length_b   1.000
_cell.length_c   1.000
_cell.angle_alpha   90.00
_cell.angle_beta   90.00
_cell.angle_gamma   90.00
#
_symmetry.space_group_name_H-M   'P 1'
#
loop_
_entity.id
_entity.type
_entity.pdbx_description
1 polymer ?
#
loop_
_entity_poly.entity_id
_entity_poly.type
_entity_poly.pdbx_seq_one_letter_code
_entity_poly.pdbx_strand_id
1 'polypeptide(L)'
;SVYGGNSEKSVLNFAYTGKAQSVTLEPGKYVLECWGAQGGYRSNSSYGGKGGYSTGTLTLTQKTTIYIYVGGSGNSVTSASNSIYPGGFNGGGYRYNYKGGGGATDIRIGSASLYARVIVAGGGGSDGSPSCSGGYAGGVSGTRGNFGCGSYGYGGSQTASYSSLSAINSQGTTNSSSNCAAGFGFGGFGCYYASGYGGAGGGGWYGGQGTYPDGSGDDDGGGGGGSGYVYTSSSASNYPQGCLLNSSYYLSDASNLSGNESFKSPSGSTETGHSDNGYCRITCYVKKKTLHCKMNNEIKKAAPVFVRMNNKIYDAGANAVMDFAYTGTAQAISLPRGQYIIECWGAQGGSYSSYYGGAGGYSVGTITLTKNSTDLYIYVGGQPEAKTS
;
A
#
# COMPACT_ATOMS: atom_id res chain seq x y z
N SER A 1 3.59 3.48 -30.56
CA SER A 1 3.73 2.10 -31.05
C SER A 1 2.72 1.23 -30.33
N VAL A 2 1.73 0.72 -31.08
CA VAL A 2 0.69 -0.16 -30.57
C VAL A 2 1.33 -1.53 -30.27
N TYR A 3 1.44 -1.90 -29.00
CA TYR A 3 1.84 -3.24 -28.60
C TYR A 3 0.60 -4.17 -28.60
N GLY A 4 0.28 -4.71 -29.75
CA GLY A 4 -0.65 -5.83 -29.92
C GLY A 4 0.06 -7.15 -29.64
N GLY A 5 0.11 -7.56 -28.39
CA GLY A 5 0.56 -8.88 -27.97
C GLY A 5 -0.13 -9.21 -26.65
N ASN A 6 -0.76 -10.40 -26.54
CA ASN A 6 -1.40 -10.89 -25.32
C ASN A 6 -0.38 -10.89 -24.15
N SER A 7 -0.33 -9.83 -23.38
CA SER A 7 0.41 -9.75 -22.14
C SER A 7 -0.52 -10.19 -20.99
N GLU A 8 -0.14 -11.21 -20.24
CA GLU A 8 -0.84 -11.54 -19.00
C GLU A 8 -0.51 -10.51 -17.94
N LYS A 9 -1.55 -10.10 -17.22
CA LYS A 9 -1.46 -9.13 -16.13
C LYS A 9 -1.40 -9.89 -14.81
N SER A 10 -0.27 -9.84 -14.12
CA SER A 10 -0.16 -10.31 -12.74
C SER A 10 -0.30 -9.11 -11.79
N VAL A 11 -1.11 -9.25 -10.75
CA VAL A 11 -1.42 -8.17 -9.80
C VAL A 11 -1.09 -8.60 -8.38
N LEU A 12 -0.24 -7.84 -7.71
CA LEU A 12 0.04 -7.97 -6.29
C LEU A 12 -0.68 -6.85 -5.54
N ASN A 13 -1.45 -7.21 -4.55
CA ASN A 13 -2.23 -6.28 -3.74
C ASN A 13 -1.73 -6.29 -2.30
N PHE A 14 -1.55 -5.11 -1.73
CA PHE A 14 -1.07 -4.91 -0.36
C PHE A 14 -2.07 -4.03 0.39
N ALA A 15 -2.86 -4.67 1.25
CA ALA A 15 -3.73 -3.98 2.20
C ALA A 15 -2.94 -3.53 3.43
N TYR A 16 -3.54 -2.67 4.22
CA TYR A 16 -2.99 -2.23 5.49
C TYR A 16 -2.81 -3.39 6.49
N THR A 17 -1.63 -3.48 7.09
CA THR A 17 -1.30 -4.50 8.11
C THR A 17 -0.72 -3.90 9.40
N GLY A 18 -0.50 -2.59 9.45
CA GLY A 18 0.23 -1.92 10.54
C GLY A 18 1.73 -2.21 10.57
N LYS A 19 2.27 -2.86 9.55
CA LYS A 19 3.68 -3.26 9.44
C LYS A 19 4.20 -3.06 8.02
N ALA A 20 5.53 -2.96 7.89
CA ALA A 20 6.19 -3.05 6.61
C ALA A 20 5.96 -4.43 5.97
N GLN A 21 5.69 -4.44 4.67
CA GLN A 21 5.59 -5.62 3.82
C GLN A 21 6.72 -5.59 2.80
N SER A 22 7.09 -6.71 2.23
CA SER A 22 8.13 -6.77 1.22
C SER A 22 7.84 -7.82 0.17
N VAL A 23 8.36 -7.60 -1.03
CA VAL A 23 8.35 -8.57 -2.13
C VAL A 23 9.62 -8.42 -2.95
N THR A 24 10.11 -9.51 -3.49
CA THR A 24 11.24 -9.49 -4.42
C THR A 24 10.69 -9.64 -5.84
N LEU A 25 10.96 -8.64 -6.69
CA LEU A 25 10.51 -8.59 -8.08
C LEU A 25 11.64 -9.00 -9.01
N GLU A 26 11.31 -9.76 -10.04
CA GLU A 26 12.23 -10.12 -11.12
C GLU A 26 12.40 -8.95 -12.11
N PRO A 27 13.39 -8.96 -13.03
CA PRO A 27 13.49 -7.95 -14.08
C PRO A 27 12.20 -7.85 -14.90
N GLY A 28 11.71 -6.61 -15.08
CA GLY A 28 10.43 -6.39 -15.76
C GLY A 28 9.90 -4.97 -15.63
N LYS A 29 8.72 -4.74 -16.20
CA LYS A 29 7.96 -3.48 -16.05
C LYS A 29 6.79 -3.66 -15.08
N TYR A 30 6.68 -2.75 -14.15
CA TYR A 30 5.72 -2.78 -13.06
C TYR A 30 5.00 -1.45 -12.95
N VAL A 31 3.69 -1.44 -13.04
CA VAL A 31 2.90 -0.27 -12.66
C VAL A 31 2.70 -0.30 -11.15
N LEU A 32 3.17 0.74 -10.49
CA LEU A 32 3.04 0.96 -9.06
C LEU A 32 1.88 1.91 -8.81
N GLU A 33 1.00 1.57 -7.89
CA GLU A 33 -0.15 2.38 -7.49
C GLU A 33 -0.21 2.44 -5.97
N CYS A 34 -0.26 3.64 -5.41
CA CYS A 34 -0.35 3.88 -3.98
C CYS A 34 -1.54 4.79 -3.68
N TRP A 35 -2.32 4.45 -2.67
CA TRP A 35 -3.40 5.24 -2.08
C TRP A 35 -3.03 5.57 -0.64
N GLY A 36 -2.99 6.84 -0.29
CA GLY A 36 -2.71 7.28 1.08
C GLY A 36 -3.93 7.11 1.98
N ALA A 37 -3.72 7.11 3.27
CA ALA A 37 -4.80 6.91 4.24
C ALA A 37 -5.55 8.20 4.57
N GLN A 38 -6.79 8.07 5.00
CA GLN A 38 -7.61 9.18 5.50
C GLN A 38 -7.17 9.62 6.89
N GLY A 39 -7.21 10.92 7.18
CA GLY A 39 -7.06 11.48 8.53
C GLY A 39 -8.24 11.15 9.44
N GLY A 40 -8.00 11.18 10.75
CA GLY A 40 -9.04 10.94 11.74
C GLY A 40 -10.09 12.06 11.82
N TYR A 41 -11.29 11.74 12.31
CA TYR A 41 -12.39 12.71 12.51
C TYR A 41 -13.22 12.35 13.74
N ARG A 42 -13.84 13.33 14.39
CA ARG A 42 -14.61 13.16 15.63
C ARG A 42 -16.07 12.77 15.39
N SER A 43 -16.69 13.34 14.37
CA SER A 43 -18.13 13.24 14.15
C SER A 43 -18.46 13.23 12.66
N ASN A 44 -19.72 12.92 12.34
CA ASN A 44 -20.22 12.94 10.97
C ASN A 44 -20.34 14.35 10.36
N SER A 45 -20.13 15.41 11.13
CA SER A 45 -20.16 16.81 10.67
C SER A 45 -18.79 17.39 10.36
N SER A 46 -17.69 16.70 10.73
CA SER A 46 -16.32 17.06 10.37
C SER A 46 -15.64 15.85 9.75
N TYR A 47 -14.79 16.09 8.75
CA TYR A 47 -14.15 15.01 8.00
C TYR A 47 -12.65 15.12 8.12
N GLY A 48 -12.00 14.00 8.41
CA GLY A 48 -10.58 13.86 8.15
C GLY A 48 -10.29 14.02 6.67
N GLY A 49 -9.21 14.70 6.32
CA GLY A 49 -8.77 14.85 4.95
C GLY A 49 -8.60 13.49 4.30
N LYS A 50 -9.01 13.36 3.05
CA LYS A 50 -8.85 12.11 2.30
C LYS A 50 -7.42 11.95 1.81
N GLY A 51 -6.99 10.70 1.67
CA GLY A 51 -5.69 10.32 1.12
C GLY A 51 -5.58 10.62 -0.37
N GLY A 52 -4.36 10.89 -0.83
CA GLY A 52 -4.03 11.09 -2.24
C GLY A 52 -3.73 9.78 -2.95
N TYR A 53 -3.44 9.89 -4.24
CA TYR A 53 -3.08 8.79 -5.12
C TYR A 53 -1.82 9.09 -5.90
N SER A 54 -0.92 8.13 -5.99
CA SER A 54 0.30 8.22 -6.80
C SER A 54 0.48 6.96 -7.64
N THR A 55 0.89 7.12 -8.89
CA THR A 55 1.19 6.00 -9.78
C THR A 55 2.39 6.30 -10.66
N GLY A 56 3.02 5.25 -11.16
CA GLY A 56 4.11 5.32 -12.12
C GLY A 56 4.59 3.94 -12.53
N THR A 57 5.32 3.88 -13.64
CA THR A 57 5.87 2.65 -14.20
C THR A 57 7.35 2.52 -13.85
N LEU A 58 7.68 1.50 -13.07
CA LEU A 58 9.05 1.10 -12.72
C LEU A 58 9.57 0.06 -13.70
N THR A 59 10.79 0.23 -14.21
CA THR A 59 11.48 -0.79 -14.99
C THR A 59 12.67 -1.33 -14.19
N LEU A 60 12.64 -2.62 -13.86
CA LEU A 60 13.74 -3.30 -13.19
C LEU A 60 14.57 -4.09 -14.20
N THR A 61 15.88 -3.94 -14.14
CA THR A 61 16.85 -4.68 -14.97
C THR A 61 17.47 -5.86 -14.24
N GLN A 62 17.31 -5.92 -12.93
CA GLN A 62 17.77 -7.00 -12.06
C GLN A 62 16.75 -7.32 -10.98
N LYS A 63 16.88 -8.51 -10.40
CA LYS A 63 16.08 -8.95 -9.25
C LYS A 63 16.24 -7.98 -8.10
N THR A 64 15.13 -7.42 -7.60
CA THR A 64 15.13 -6.30 -6.65
C THR A 64 14.11 -6.52 -5.55
N THR A 65 14.53 -6.40 -4.30
CA THR A 65 13.61 -6.39 -3.16
C THR A 65 13.05 -4.99 -2.97
N ILE A 66 11.75 -4.89 -2.84
CA ILE A 66 11.03 -3.67 -2.52
C ILE A 66 10.29 -3.82 -1.20
N TYR A 67 10.15 -2.71 -0.49
CA TYR A 67 9.43 -2.61 0.77
C TYR A 67 8.22 -1.73 0.58
N ILE A 68 7.06 -2.18 1.08
CA ILE A 68 5.77 -1.53 0.94
C ILE A 68 5.29 -1.14 2.34
N TYR A 69 5.02 0.15 2.52
CA TYR A 69 4.47 0.72 3.73
C TYR A 69 3.09 1.28 3.41
N VAL A 70 2.05 0.58 3.83
CA VAL A 70 0.66 1.00 3.60
C VAL A 70 0.20 1.84 4.77
N GLY A 71 -0.22 3.07 4.49
CA GLY A 71 -0.65 4.03 5.50
C GLY A 71 -1.85 3.53 6.32
N GLY A 72 -1.81 3.75 7.62
CA GLY A 72 -2.97 3.57 8.49
C GLY A 72 -3.84 4.82 8.51
N SER A 73 -5.16 4.69 8.57
CA SER A 73 -6.05 5.82 8.84
C SER A 73 -5.82 6.36 10.27
N GLY A 74 -6.13 7.62 10.47
CA GLY A 74 -6.16 8.18 11.82
C GLY A 74 -7.18 7.41 12.67
N ASN A 75 -6.75 6.84 13.81
CA ASN A 75 -7.59 5.96 14.63
C ASN A 75 -8.90 6.61 15.08
N SER A 76 -9.97 5.81 15.12
CA SER A 76 -11.29 6.22 15.56
C SER A 76 -11.39 6.19 17.09
N VAL A 77 -11.33 7.35 17.75
CA VAL A 77 -11.68 7.46 19.17
C VAL A 77 -12.97 8.26 19.30
N THR A 78 -13.96 7.70 19.98
CA THR A 78 -15.29 8.31 20.12
C THR A 78 -15.45 9.16 21.38
N SER A 79 -14.48 9.12 22.30
CA SER A 79 -14.52 9.90 23.55
C SER A 79 -13.14 10.47 23.90
N ALA A 80 -13.13 11.72 24.36
CA ALA A 80 -11.93 12.37 24.91
C ALA A 80 -11.49 11.68 26.21
N SER A 81 -10.19 11.45 26.38
CA SER A 81 -9.65 10.75 27.55
C SER A 81 -8.33 11.33 28.10
N ASN A 82 -8.09 12.62 27.92
CA ASN A 82 -6.85 13.29 28.37
C ASN A 82 -5.55 12.53 28.02
N SER A 83 -5.52 11.93 26.83
CA SER A 83 -4.41 11.10 26.35
C SER A 83 -3.94 11.54 24.96
N ILE A 84 -2.70 11.22 24.63
CA ILE A 84 -2.16 11.38 23.28
C ILE A 84 -2.46 10.11 22.49
N TYR A 85 -3.10 10.26 21.35
CA TYR A 85 -3.40 9.17 20.41
C TYR A 85 -2.43 9.19 19.25
N PRO A 86 -1.94 8.02 18.82
CA PRO A 86 -1.09 7.92 17.64
C PRO A 86 -1.85 8.30 16.38
N GLY A 87 -1.13 8.86 15.41
CA GLY A 87 -1.58 8.94 14.04
C GLY A 87 -1.52 7.59 13.33
N GLY A 88 -2.00 7.56 12.12
CA GLY A 88 -1.95 6.39 11.25
C GLY A 88 -0.50 5.93 11.01
N PHE A 89 -0.31 4.62 10.92
CA PHE A 89 0.98 4.02 10.60
C PHE A 89 1.58 4.65 9.33
N ASN A 90 2.89 4.75 9.30
CA ASN A 90 3.70 5.38 8.26
C ASN A 90 3.50 6.91 8.19
N GLY A 91 3.67 7.54 9.34
CA GLY A 91 3.93 8.98 9.45
C GLY A 91 2.74 9.88 9.73
N GLY A 92 1.55 9.38 10.04
CA GLY A 92 0.45 10.22 10.52
C GLY A 92 0.82 10.92 11.84
N GLY A 93 0.48 12.21 11.97
CA GLY A 93 0.73 12.99 13.17
C GLY A 93 -0.11 12.53 14.36
N TYR A 94 0.47 12.56 15.56
CA TYR A 94 -0.23 12.28 16.82
C TYR A 94 -1.18 13.43 17.17
N ARG A 95 -2.18 13.15 18.00
CA ARG A 95 -3.12 14.15 18.48
C ARG A 95 -3.49 13.94 19.95
N TYR A 96 -3.72 15.04 20.66
CA TYR A 96 -4.26 15.00 22.01
C TYR A 96 -5.78 14.79 21.97
N ASN A 97 -6.30 13.88 22.78
CA ASN A 97 -7.72 13.51 22.97
C ASN A 97 -8.46 12.87 21.80
N TYR A 98 -8.03 13.02 20.56
CA TYR A 98 -8.78 12.61 19.38
C TYR A 98 -7.90 11.90 18.36
N LYS A 99 -8.47 11.61 17.21
CA LYS A 99 -7.85 10.87 16.10
C LYS A 99 -6.73 11.67 15.46
N GLY A 100 -5.60 11.02 15.19
CA GLY A 100 -4.45 11.63 14.53
C GLY A 100 -4.58 11.78 13.02
N GLY A 101 -3.54 12.24 12.35
CA GLY A 101 -3.43 12.30 10.90
C GLY A 101 -3.34 10.91 10.27
N GLY A 102 -3.72 10.79 9.00
CA GLY A 102 -3.55 9.57 8.20
C GLY A 102 -2.10 9.35 7.80
N GLY A 103 -1.66 8.10 7.68
CA GLY A 103 -0.33 7.74 7.21
C GLY A 103 -0.20 7.76 5.69
N ALA A 104 1.01 7.95 5.19
CA ALA A 104 1.32 7.83 3.77
C ALA A 104 1.41 6.34 3.35
N THR A 105 1.11 6.06 2.08
CA THR A 105 1.48 4.78 1.47
C THR A 105 2.68 4.99 0.56
N ASP A 106 3.75 4.22 0.77
CA ASP A 106 4.96 4.36 -0.03
C ASP A 106 5.60 3.02 -0.40
N ILE A 107 6.40 3.04 -1.47
CA ILE A 107 7.26 1.95 -1.90
C ILE A 107 8.72 2.41 -1.83
N ARG A 108 9.57 1.54 -1.25
CA ARG A 108 11.01 1.76 -1.07
C ARG A 108 11.79 0.66 -1.79
N ILE A 109 12.89 1.02 -2.42
CA ILE A 109 13.71 0.09 -3.22
C ILE A 109 15.03 -0.21 -2.50
N GLY A 110 15.32 -1.49 -2.33
CA GLY A 110 16.60 -2.00 -1.80
C GLY A 110 16.84 -1.72 -0.32
N SER A 111 16.10 -0.81 0.31
CA SER A 111 16.24 -0.44 1.72
C SER A 111 14.91 -0.04 2.33
N ALA A 112 14.73 -0.31 3.63
CA ALA A 112 13.57 0.14 4.41
C ALA A 112 13.63 1.64 4.78
N SER A 113 14.69 2.36 4.41
CA SER A 113 14.91 3.77 4.71
C SER A 113 13.89 4.68 4.03
N LEU A 114 13.53 5.79 4.67
CA LEU A 114 12.75 6.88 4.05
C LEU A 114 13.48 7.48 2.82
N TYR A 115 14.81 7.39 2.78
CA TYR A 115 15.64 7.86 1.66
C TYR A 115 15.70 6.88 0.47
N ALA A 116 14.92 5.78 0.50
CA ALA A 116 14.76 4.83 -0.58
C ALA A 116 13.34 4.86 -1.21
N ARG A 117 12.52 5.85 -0.86
CA ARG A 117 11.14 5.97 -1.36
C ARG A 117 11.10 6.37 -2.83
N VAL A 118 10.54 5.51 -3.67
CA VAL A 118 10.40 5.76 -5.12
C VAL A 118 9.05 6.34 -5.49
N ILE A 119 8.02 6.10 -4.66
CA ILE A 119 6.67 6.61 -4.84
C ILE A 119 6.00 6.77 -3.46
N VAL A 120 5.24 7.86 -3.28
CA VAL A 120 4.54 8.19 -2.04
C VAL A 120 3.17 8.76 -2.37
N ALA A 121 2.11 8.18 -1.84
CA ALA A 121 0.79 8.80 -1.76
C ALA A 121 0.59 9.34 -0.34
N GLY A 122 0.32 10.64 -0.22
CA GLY A 122 0.18 11.31 1.08
C GLY A 122 -1.08 10.89 1.83
N GLY A 123 -1.02 10.95 3.15
CA GLY A 123 -2.16 10.77 4.07
C GLY A 123 -2.82 12.10 4.43
N GLY A 124 -4.12 12.09 4.70
CA GLY A 124 -4.91 13.27 5.05
C GLY A 124 -4.65 13.77 6.47
N GLY A 125 -4.82 15.07 6.71
CA GLY A 125 -4.84 15.66 8.05
C GLY A 125 -6.10 15.26 8.83
N SER A 126 -6.05 15.26 10.17
CA SER A 126 -7.25 15.05 10.98
C SER A 126 -8.11 16.31 11.09
N ASP A 127 -9.37 16.12 11.41
CA ASP A 127 -10.26 17.25 11.77
C ASP A 127 -9.71 18.06 12.95
N GLY A 128 -10.20 19.25 13.12
CA GLY A 128 -10.04 20.07 14.32
C GLY A 128 -11.29 19.99 15.22
N SER A 129 -11.98 21.11 15.42
CA SER A 129 -13.30 21.15 16.04
C SER A 129 -14.39 20.61 15.12
N PRO A 130 -15.66 20.42 15.58
CA PRO A 130 -16.70 19.71 14.84
C PRO A 130 -17.00 20.21 13.42
N SER A 131 -16.64 21.45 13.10
CA SER A 131 -16.85 22.05 11.77
C SER A 131 -15.58 22.16 10.92
N CYS A 132 -14.42 21.72 11.43
CA CYS A 132 -13.10 22.04 10.87
C CYS A 132 -12.44 20.79 10.30
N SER A 133 -12.68 20.51 9.03
CA SER A 133 -12.12 19.34 8.35
C SER A 133 -10.61 19.40 8.20
N GLY A 134 -9.98 18.23 8.18
CA GLY A 134 -8.56 18.06 7.86
C GLY A 134 -8.27 18.33 6.38
N GLY A 135 -7.02 18.71 6.09
CA GLY A 135 -6.53 18.94 4.74
C GLY A 135 -6.41 17.65 3.93
N TYR A 136 -6.75 17.71 2.66
CA TYR A 136 -6.56 16.62 1.70
C TYR A 136 -5.07 16.39 1.44
N ALA A 137 -4.69 15.13 1.27
CA ALA A 137 -3.33 14.73 0.98
C ALA A 137 -3.06 14.59 -0.52
N GLY A 138 -1.80 14.40 -0.87
CA GLY A 138 -1.35 14.05 -2.22
C GLY A 138 -1.15 15.26 -3.12
N GLY A 139 -1.01 14.98 -4.40
CA GLY A 139 -0.55 15.99 -5.37
C GLY A 139 0.88 16.44 -5.06
N VAL A 140 1.31 17.54 -5.66
CA VAL A 140 2.62 18.16 -5.36
C VAL A 140 2.63 18.84 -3.99
N SER A 141 1.44 19.13 -3.44
CA SER A 141 1.26 19.74 -2.14
C SER A 141 -0.05 19.27 -1.53
N GLY A 142 -0.02 18.82 -0.29
CA GLY A 142 -1.25 18.60 0.48
C GLY A 142 -1.97 19.93 0.70
N THR A 143 -3.29 19.90 0.94
CA THR A 143 -4.04 21.11 1.25
C THR A 143 -3.94 21.44 2.74
N ARG A 144 -4.13 22.71 3.09
CA ARG A 144 -4.34 23.10 4.49
C ARG A 144 -5.65 22.50 5.03
N GLY A 145 -5.76 22.41 6.35
CA GLY A 145 -7.02 22.17 7.02
C GLY A 145 -8.02 23.30 6.79
N ASN A 146 -9.30 23.09 7.13
CA ASN A 146 -10.36 24.05 6.88
C ASN A 146 -10.07 25.40 7.57
N PHE A 147 -10.21 26.49 6.80
CA PHE A 147 -9.90 27.86 7.21
C PHE A 147 -11.00 28.55 8.05
N GLY A 148 -12.21 28.00 8.11
CA GLY A 148 -13.33 28.62 8.82
C GLY A 148 -13.17 28.67 10.36
N CYS A 149 -12.04 28.21 10.88
CA CYS A 149 -11.82 27.94 12.29
C CYS A 149 -10.50 28.58 12.75
N GLY A 150 -10.46 29.81 13.10
CA GLY A 150 -9.36 30.59 13.69
C GLY A 150 -7.89 30.18 13.40
N SER A 151 -7.57 28.91 13.51
CA SER A 151 -6.25 28.31 13.24
C SER A 151 -6.34 27.10 12.28
N TYR A 152 -5.27 26.74 11.59
CA TYR A 152 -5.22 25.58 10.69
C TYR A 152 -3.78 25.10 10.47
N GLY A 153 -3.62 23.79 10.13
CA GLY A 153 -2.34 23.24 9.70
C GLY A 153 -2.16 23.38 8.18
N TYR A 154 -0.97 23.77 7.76
CA TYR A 154 -0.61 23.83 6.33
C TYR A 154 -0.26 22.45 5.77
N GLY A 155 -0.53 22.23 4.49
CA GLY A 155 -0.13 21.02 3.79
C GLY A 155 1.38 20.94 3.59
N GLY A 156 1.92 19.70 3.51
CA GLY A 156 3.30 19.45 3.10
C GLY A 156 3.48 19.67 1.59
N SER A 157 4.68 20.08 1.15
CA SER A 157 5.07 20.21 -0.26
C SER A 157 6.06 19.12 -0.67
N GLN A 158 6.55 19.15 -1.91
CA GLN A 158 7.62 18.24 -2.35
C GLN A 158 9.04 18.69 -1.95
N THR A 159 9.19 19.87 -1.42
CA THR A 159 10.50 20.44 -1.05
C THR A 159 10.63 20.70 0.44
N ALA A 160 9.52 20.88 1.14
CA ALA A 160 9.52 21.16 2.57
C ALA A 160 8.16 20.88 3.22
N SER A 161 8.16 20.66 4.52
CA SER A 161 7.00 20.90 5.36
C SER A 161 6.85 22.40 5.63
N TYR A 162 5.62 22.88 5.76
CA TYR A 162 5.36 24.27 6.09
C TYR A 162 5.67 24.50 7.60
N SER A 163 6.92 24.82 7.93
CA SER A 163 7.31 25.24 9.28
C SER A 163 8.73 25.79 9.23
N SER A 164 8.89 26.94 9.83
CA SER A 164 10.20 27.57 10.12
C SER A 164 10.91 26.92 11.33
N LEU A 165 10.34 25.87 11.89
CA LEU A 165 10.81 25.23 13.11
C LEU A 165 11.50 23.89 12.78
N SER A 166 12.59 23.60 13.46
CA SER A 166 13.31 22.33 13.33
C SER A 166 12.36 21.15 13.53
N ALA A 167 12.43 20.18 12.63
CA ALA A 167 11.56 19.01 12.67
C ALA A 167 11.68 18.31 14.02
N ILE A 168 10.61 18.34 14.79
CA ILE A 168 10.43 17.54 16.00
C ILE A 168 9.63 16.31 15.59
N ASN A 169 9.96 15.15 16.18
CA ASN A 169 9.25 13.92 15.90
C ASN A 169 7.74 14.07 16.13
N SER A 170 6.93 13.27 15.46
CA SER A 170 5.47 13.25 15.57
C SER A 170 4.93 12.93 16.98
N GLN A 171 5.79 12.69 17.96
CA GLN A 171 5.49 12.29 19.34
C GLN A 171 5.69 13.43 20.35
N GLY A 172 5.46 14.68 19.97
CA GLY A 172 5.55 15.79 20.91
C GLY A 172 4.74 15.52 22.18
N THR A 173 5.37 15.70 23.34
CA THR A 173 4.74 15.47 24.65
C THR A 173 4.28 16.76 25.33
N THR A 174 4.57 17.91 24.75
CA THR A 174 4.27 19.21 25.32
C THR A 174 3.40 20.05 24.40
N ASN A 175 2.50 20.81 24.97
CA ASN A 175 1.64 21.75 24.26
C ASN A 175 2.47 22.99 23.87
N SER A 176 3.11 22.95 22.72
CA SER A 176 3.81 24.12 22.18
C SER A 176 3.64 24.17 20.66
N SER A 177 3.67 25.35 20.08
CA SER A 177 3.58 25.54 18.62
C SER A 177 4.69 24.81 17.86
N SER A 178 5.84 24.55 18.49
CA SER A 178 6.93 23.79 17.88
C SER A 178 6.58 22.31 17.63
N ASN A 179 5.67 21.72 18.40
CA ASN A 179 5.25 20.34 18.23
C ASN A 179 4.31 20.13 17.03
N CYS A 180 3.70 21.20 16.53
CA CYS A 180 2.84 21.15 15.36
C CYS A 180 3.63 21.05 14.03
N ALA A 181 4.97 21.15 14.09
CA ALA A 181 5.82 21.03 12.92
C ALA A 181 5.78 19.63 12.33
N ALA A 182 5.79 19.55 11.01
CA ALA A 182 5.91 18.33 10.25
C ALA A 182 7.31 18.21 9.62
N GLY A 183 7.61 17.07 9.04
CA GLY A 183 8.90 16.84 8.41
C GLY A 183 8.87 15.82 7.29
N PHE A 184 10.05 15.42 6.84
CA PHE A 184 10.22 14.40 5.82
C PHE A 184 9.73 13.06 6.32
N GLY A 185 8.60 12.61 5.80
CA GLY A 185 7.97 11.34 6.14
C GLY A 185 6.97 11.37 7.29
N PHE A 186 6.73 12.50 7.95
CA PHE A 186 5.80 12.54 9.07
C PHE A 186 5.03 13.86 9.18
N GLY A 187 3.77 13.77 9.64
CA GLY A 187 2.87 14.90 9.95
C GLY A 187 3.06 15.45 11.33
N GLY A 188 2.71 16.72 11.51
CA GLY A 188 2.81 17.44 12.76
C GLY A 188 1.78 17.01 13.80
N PHE A 189 2.10 17.23 15.05
CA PHE A 189 1.25 16.94 16.21
C PHE A 189 0.06 17.90 16.29
N GLY A 190 -1.16 17.38 16.50
CA GLY A 190 -2.34 18.16 16.82
C GLY A 190 -2.34 18.57 18.30
N CYS A 191 -2.02 19.82 18.55
CA CYS A 191 -1.79 20.32 19.90
C CYS A 191 -3.09 20.56 20.67
N TYR A 192 -2.94 20.67 21.99
CA TYR A 192 -3.98 21.12 22.92
C TYR A 192 -3.51 22.41 23.61
N TYR A 193 -4.37 23.43 23.67
CA TYR A 193 -4.12 24.65 24.42
C TYR A 193 -5.43 25.21 24.97
N ALA A 194 -5.44 25.54 26.25
CA ALA A 194 -6.64 25.94 27.00
C ALA A 194 -7.77 24.90 26.89
N SER A 195 -8.83 25.12 26.13
CA SER A 195 -9.90 24.16 25.86
C SER A 195 -9.92 23.71 24.39
N GLY A 196 -8.96 24.15 23.57
CA GLY A 196 -8.91 23.88 22.14
C GLY A 196 -8.10 22.63 21.78
N TYR A 197 -8.50 21.93 20.69
CA TYR A 197 -7.93 20.67 20.23
C TYR A 197 -7.60 20.72 18.73
N GLY A 198 -6.41 21.17 18.38
CA GLY A 198 -5.97 21.27 17.00
C GLY A 198 -5.88 19.93 16.29
N GLY A 199 -6.12 19.92 14.98
CA GLY A 199 -5.98 18.75 14.11
C GLY A 199 -4.52 18.37 13.91
N ALA A 200 -4.26 17.07 13.72
CA ALA A 200 -2.93 16.54 13.43
C ALA A 200 -2.67 16.48 11.91
N GLY A 201 -1.44 16.70 11.48
CA GLY A 201 -1.03 16.63 10.10
C GLY A 201 -0.96 15.18 9.56
N GLY A 202 -1.24 15.00 8.26
CA GLY A 202 -1.06 13.73 7.57
C GLY A 202 0.39 13.46 7.22
N GLY A 203 0.76 12.17 7.14
CA GLY A 203 2.06 11.72 6.63
C GLY A 203 2.20 11.93 5.12
N GLY A 204 3.43 12.00 4.60
CA GLY A 204 3.63 12.23 3.18
C GLY A 204 5.09 12.11 2.77
N TRP A 205 5.41 12.60 1.56
CA TRP A 205 6.79 12.90 1.19
C TRP A 205 7.37 13.89 2.21
N TYR A 206 6.72 15.03 2.32
CA TYR A 206 6.71 15.83 3.54
C TYR A 206 5.31 15.80 4.12
N GLY A 207 5.21 15.69 5.43
CA GLY A 207 3.94 15.69 6.13
C GLY A 207 3.29 17.07 6.19
N GLY A 208 1.98 17.09 6.42
CA GLY A 208 1.22 18.29 6.74
C GLY A 208 1.47 18.74 8.19
N GLN A 209 1.38 20.03 8.43
CA GLN A 209 1.50 20.63 9.75
C GLN A 209 0.29 20.27 10.62
N GLY A 210 0.51 20.04 11.92
CA GLY A 210 -0.56 20.02 12.90
C GLY A 210 -1.01 21.44 13.24
N THR A 211 -2.16 21.55 13.91
CA THR A 211 -2.70 22.85 14.32
C THR A 211 -2.39 23.11 15.78
N TYR A 212 -1.96 24.35 16.08
CA TYR A 212 -1.90 24.89 17.43
C TYR A 212 -3.15 25.72 17.68
N PRO A 213 -4.00 25.35 18.67
CA PRO A 213 -5.23 26.07 18.97
C PRO A 213 -4.98 27.50 19.43
N ASP A 214 -5.93 28.39 19.19
CA ASP A 214 -5.86 29.77 19.69
C ASP A 214 -6.35 29.94 21.16
N GLY A 215 -6.94 28.85 21.70
CA GLY A 215 -7.43 28.83 23.08
C GLY A 215 -8.90 29.25 23.24
N SER A 216 -9.62 29.52 22.13
CA SER A 216 -11.04 29.95 22.18
C SER A 216 -12.05 28.81 22.32
N GLY A 217 -11.58 27.57 22.30
CA GLY A 217 -12.33 26.37 22.70
C GLY A 217 -13.15 25.68 21.62
N ASP A 218 -13.69 26.38 20.65
CA ASP A 218 -14.64 25.79 19.68
C ASP A 218 -14.22 25.92 18.21
N ASP A 219 -13.17 26.67 17.90
CA ASP A 219 -12.78 27.02 16.51
C ASP A 219 -11.40 26.50 16.09
N ASP A 220 -11.01 25.33 16.56
CA ASP A 220 -9.72 24.76 16.26
C ASP A 220 -9.70 24.08 14.89
N GLY A 221 -8.80 24.53 14.04
CA GLY A 221 -8.70 24.07 12.65
C GLY A 221 -8.15 22.66 12.51
N GLY A 222 -8.44 22.06 11.37
CA GLY A 222 -7.90 20.77 10.96
C GLY A 222 -6.40 20.84 10.66
N GLY A 223 -5.71 19.71 10.80
CA GLY A 223 -4.32 19.55 10.37
C GLY A 223 -4.19 19.53 8.85
N GLY A 224 -3.02 19.86 8.33
CA GLY A 224 -2.73 19.83 6.89
C GLY A 224 -2.56 18.40 6.36
N GLY A 225 -2.81 18.19 5.07
CA GLY A 225 -2.51 16.95 4.37
C GLY A 225 -1.02 16.81 4.02
N GLY A 226 -0.51 15.59 3.96
CA GLY A 226 0.86 15.32 3.49
C GLY A 226 0.96 15.37 1.96
N SER A 227 2.13 15.69 1.42
CA SER A 227 2.37 15.69 -0.02
C SER A 227 2.64 14.28 -0.56
N GLY A 228 2.32 14.07 -1.84
CA GLY A 228 2.75 12.92 -2.59
C GLY A 228 4.08 13.14 -3.29
N TYR A 229 4.67 12.06 -3.82
CA TYR A 229 5.91 12.10 -4.59
C TYR A 229 6.03 10.90 -5.51
N VAL A 230 6.60 11.13 -6.70
CA VAL A 230 7.00 10.07 -7.62
C VAL A 230 8.41 10.38 -8.11
N TYR A 231 9.34 9.45 -7.95
CA TYR A 231 10.74 9.61 -8.32
C TYR A 231 10.91 9.49 -9.83
N THR A 232 11.13 10.63 -10.49
CA THR A 232 11.31 10.76 -11.93
C THR A 232 12.60 11.53 -12.22
N SER A 233 13.02 11.59 -13.46
CA SER A 233 14.18 12.41 -13.86
C SER A 233 14.03 13.88 -13.50
N SER A 234 12.79 14.41 -13.51
CA SER A 234 12.51 15.81 -13.17
C SER A 234 12.38 16.05 -11.67
N SER A 235 11.83 15.09 -10.91
CA SER A 235 11.61 15.26 -9.47
C SER A 235 12.82 14.85 -8.62
N ALA A 236 13.79 14.15 -9.19
CA ALA A 236 14.97 13.66 -8.46
C ALA A 236 15.78 14.77 -7.79
N SER A 237 15.79 15.98 -8.37
CA SER A 237 16.44 17.16 -7.79
C SER A 237 15.81 17.63 -6.47
N ASN A 238 14.53 17.27 -6.22
CA ASN A 238 13.81 17.61 -4.99
C ASN A 238 14.04 16.56 -3.88
N TYR A 239 14.85 15.53 -4.13
CA TYR A 239 15.16 14.53 -3.12
C TYR A 239 16.05 15.14 -2.05
N PRO A 240 15.73 14.99 -0.74
CA PRO A 240 16.60 15.46 0.33
C PRO A 240 17.98 14.79 0.27
N GLN A 241 18.96 15.43 0.89
CA GLN A 241 20.29 14.84 1.03
C GLN A 241 20.22 13.44 1.65
N GLY A 242 20.96 12.48 1.10
CA GLY A 242 20.95 11.09 1.54
C GLY A 242 20.12 10.14 0.68
N CYS A 243 19.63 10.58 -0.50
CA CYS A 243 18.93 9.71 -1.45
C CYS A 243 19.73 8.43 -1.73
N LEU A 244 19.06 7.28 -1.57
CA LEU A 244 19.62 5.95 -1.82
C LEU A 244 19.26 5.40 -3.21
N LEU A 245 18.48 6.16 -3.99
CA LEU A 245 18.08 5.81 -5.35
C LEU A 245 19.03 6.38 -6.38
N ASN A 246 19.00 5.81 -7.56
CA ASN A 246 19.74 6.30 -8.74
C ASN A 246 18.80 6.35 -9.97
N SER A 247 19.30 6.83 -11.09
CA SER A 247 18.51 7.04 -12.31
C SER A 247 17.88 5.78 -12.91
N SER A 248 18.37 4.56 -12.54
CA SER A 248 17.77 3.30 -13.00
C SER A 248 16.38 3.04 -12.38
N TYR A 249 16.01 3.77 -11.34
CA TYR A 249 14.72 3.66 -10.65
C TYR A 249 13.75 4.81 -10.99
N TYR A 250 14.05 5.65 -11.98
CA TYR A 250 13.09 6.65 -12.44
C TYR A 250 11.82 6.01 -12.98
N LEU A 251 10.68 6.47 -12.49
CA LEU A 251 9.38 6.05 -12.98
C LEU A 251 8.99 6.85 -14.22
N SER A 252 8.44 6.16 -15.22
CA SER A 252 7.70 6.76 -16.35
C SER A 252 6.19 6.76 -16.08
N ASP A 253 5.43 7.45 -16.93
CA ASP A 253 3.96 7.54 -16.85
C ASP A 253 3.48 7.94 -15.46
N ALA A 254 4.22 8.84 -14.80
CA ALA A 254 4.02 9.24 -13.43
C ALA A 254 2.81 10.18 -13.28
N SER A 255 2.01 9.94 -12.27
CA SER A 255 0.91 10.82 -11.86
C SER A 255 0.83 10.88 -10.33
N ASN A 256 0.43 12.04 -9.81
CA ASN A 256 0.31 12.32 -8.39
C ASN A 256 -0.89 13.21 -8.16
N LEU A 257 -1.98 12.63 -7.64
CA LEU A 257 -3.29 13.26 -7.51
C LEU A 257 -3.62 13.52 -6.05
N SER A 258 -4.29 14.64 -5.80
CA SER A 258 -4.71 15.06 -4.47
C SER A 258 -5.99 14.34 -4.03
N GLY A 259 -6.20 14.23 -2.72
CA GLY A 259 -7.39 13.66 -2.11
C GLY A 259 -8.69 14.43 -2.37
N ASN A 260 -8.66 15.56 -3.11
CA ASN A 260 -9.85 16.24 -3.62
C ASN A 260 -10.07 16.01 -5.13
N GLU A 261 -9.21 15.22 -5.78
CA GLU A 261 -9.33 14.84 -7.18
C GLU A 261 -9.92 13.43 -7.31
N SER A 262 -10.44 13.12 -8.50
CA SER A 262 -11.00 11.80 -8.80
C SER A 262 -9.98 10.88 -9.43
N PHE A 263 -9.91 9.65 -8.94
CA PHE A 263 -9.03 8.59 -9.44
C PHE A 263 -9.66 7.20 -9.23
N LYS A 264 -9.01 6.16 -9.74
CA LYS A 264 -9.47 4.78 -9.54
C LYS A 264 -9.22 4.34 -8.10
N SER A 265 -10.24 3.77 -7.47
CA SER A 265 -10.13 3.10 -6.17
C SER A 265 -9.39 1.76 -6.28
N PRO A 266 -8.98 1.17 -5.15
CA PRO A 266 -8.46 -0.20 -5.14
C PRO A 266 -9.42 -1.25 -5.71
N SER A 267 -10.73 -1.03 -5.63
CA SER A 267 -11.76 -1.92 -6.22
C SER A 267 -11.93 -1.73 -7.74
N GLY A 268 -11.33 -0.67 -8.32
CA GLY A 268 -11.42 -0.34 -9.75
C GLY A 268 -12.54 0.62 -10.12
N SER A 269 -13.42 1.00 -9.17
CA SER A 269 -14.39 2.08 -9.34
C SER A 269 -13.68 3.45 -9.29
N THR A 270 -14.40 4.53 -9.61
CA THR A 270 -13.91 5.90 -9.41
C THR A 270 -14.25 6.37 -7.99
N GLU A 271 -13.29 6.99 -7.31
CA GLU A 271 -13.48 7.66 -6.02
C GLU A 271 -12.89 9.08 -6.07
N THR A 272 -13.38 9.98 -5.21
CA THR A 272 -12.78 11.30 -4.98
C THR A 272 -12.09 11.29 -3.64
N GLY A 273 -10.75 11.24 -3.69
CA GLY A 273 -9.90 11.00 -2.53
C GLY A 273 -10.11 9.64 -1.87
N HIS A 274 -9.05 9.07 -1.32
CA HIS A 274 -9.10 7.74 -0.69
C HIS A 274 -9.54 7.83 0.76
N SER A 275 -10.50 6.96 1.13
CA SER A 275 -11.02 6.84 2.50
C SER A 275 -10.41 5.66 3.23
N ASP A 276 -10.51 5.66 4.57
CA ASP A 276 -9.98 4.61 5.44
C ASP A 276 -8.46 4.41 5.37
N ASN A 277 -8.00 3.18 5.49
CA ASN A 277 -6.59 2.84 5.39
C ASN A 277 -6.11 2.93 3.94
N GLY A 278 -4.86 3.28 3.75
CA GLY A 278 -4.21 3.26 2.45
C GLY A 278 -4.18 1.88 1.79
N TYR A 279 -3.70 1.87 0.55
CA TYR A 279 -3.57 0.65 -0.24
C TYR A 279 -2.39 0.75 -1.20
N CYS A 280 -1.83 -0.40 -1.58
CA CYS A 280 -0.81 -0.44 -2.62
C CYS A 280 -1.10 -1.60 -3.59
N ARG A 281 -0.89 -1.33 -4.88
CA ARG A 281 -0.97 -2.34 -5.94
C ARG A 281 0.25 -2.27 -6.83
N ILE A 282 0.74 -3.46 -7.20
CA ILE A 282 1.81 -3.60 -8.19
C ILE A 282 1.28 -4.48 -9.30
N THR A 283 1.25 -3.95 -10.52
CA THR A 283 0.83 -4.68 -11.71
C THR A 283 2.03 -4.98 -12.58
N CYS A 284 2.30 -6.26 -12.83
CA CYS A 284 3.31 -6.71 -13.77
C CYS A 284 2.66 -7.08 -15.11
N TYR A 285 3.25 -6.59 -16.20
CA TYR A 285 2.88 -7.02 -17.54
C TYR A 285 3.92 -8.05 -18.00
N VAL A 286 3.58 -9.32 -17.89
CA VAL A 286 4.45 -10.41 -18.34
C VAL A 286 4.31 -10.56 -19.84
N LYS A 287 5.38 -10.30 -20.60
CA LYS A 287 5.40 -10.72 -22.01
C LYS A 287 5.43 -12.25 -22.05
N LYS A 288 4.44 -12.88 -22.69
CA LYS A 288 4.54 -14.30 -23.01
C LYS A 288 5.86 -14.51 -23.77
N LYS A 289 6.82 -15.20 -23.17
CA LYS A 289 8.01 -15.65 -23.89
C LYS A 289 7.55 -16.68 -24.91
N THR A 290 7.39 -16.27 -26.15
CA THR A 290 7.21 -17.22 -27.24
C THR A 290 8.52 -17.96 -27.42
N LEU A 291 8.55 -19.23 -27.08
CA LEU A 291 9.72 -20.08 -27.36
C LEU A 291 9.80 -20.25 -28.88
N HIS A 292 10.91 -19.89 -29.47
CA HIS A 292 11.22 -20.18 -30.86
C HIS A 292 12.23 -21.34 -30.88
N CYS A 293 11.87 -22.41 -31.53
CA CYS A 293 12.80 -23.50 -31.77
C CYS A 293 13.23 -23.50 -33.25
N LYS A 294 14.51 -23.76 -33.48
CA LYS A 294 15.02 -23.95 -34.85
C LYS A 294 14.83 -25.39 -35.25
N MET A 295 13.96 -25.63 -36.22
CA MET A 295 13.75 -26.93 -36.82
C MET A 295 13.99 -26.81 -38.34
N ASN A 296 14.81 -27.70 -38.89
CA ASN A 296 15.11 -27.74 -40.33
C ASN A 296 15.58 -26.36 -40.89
N ASN A 297 16.47 -25.69 -40.20
CA ASN A 297 16.97 -24.34 -40.53
C ASN A 297 15.94 -23.19 -40.53
N GLU A 298 14.70 -23.44 -40.18
CA GLU A 298 13.66 -22.42 -40.02
C GLU A 298 13.41 -22.13 -38.53
N ILE A 299 13.23 -20.86 -38.20
CA ILE A 299 12.78 -20.43 -36.86
C ILE A 299 11.27 -20.60 -36.81
N LYS A 300 10.79 -21.61 -36.09
CA LYS A 300 9.34 -21.86 -35.89
C LYS A 300 8.95 -21.40 -34.47
N LYS A 301 7.77 -20.81 -34.39
CA LYS A 301 7.14 -20.50 -33.09
C LYS A 301 6.89 -21.86 -32.41
N ALA A 302 7.50 -22.07 -31.23
CA ALA A 302 7.21 -23.29 -30.48
C ALA A 302 5.71 -23.30 -30.13
N ALA A 303 5.09 -24.46 -30.29
CA ALA A 303 3.74 -24.66 -29.81
C ALA A 303 3.70 -24.39 -28.29
N PRO A 304 2.59 -23.86 -27.74
CA PRO A 304 2.43 -23.77 -26.32
C PRO A 304 2.70 -25.14 -25.67
N VAL A 305 3.43 -25.12 -24.54
CA VAL A 305 3.71 -26.35 -23.79
C VAL A 305 2.41 -26.77 -23.13
N PHE A 306 1.84 -27.90 -23.56
CA PHE A 306 0.64 -28.48 -23.00
C PHE A 306 0.97 -29.60 -22.03
N VAL A 307 0.35 -29.59 -20.86
CA VAL A 307 0.39 -30.71 -19.91
C VAL A 307 -0.91 -31.49 -20.02
N ARG A 308 -0.81 -32.81 -20.19
CA ARG A 308 -1.98 -33.70 -20.23
C ARG A 308 -2.27 -34.27 -18.85
N MET A 309 -3.48 -34.04 -18.36
CA MET A 309 -3.97 -34.57 -17.08
C MET A 309 -5.38 -35.12 -17.26
N ASN A 310 -5.65 -36.32 -16.75
CA ASN A 310 -6.99 -36.93 -16.74
C ASN A 310 -7.72 -36.77 -18.09
N ASN A 311 -7.04 -37.06 -19.19
CA ASN A 311 -7.51 -36.86 -20.58
C ASN A 311 -7.83 -35.41 -20.99
N LYS A 312 -7.49 -34.41 -20.19
CA LYS A 312 -7.55 -32.99 -20.56
C LYS A 312 -6.16 -32.43 -20.81
N ILE A 313 -6.07 -31.53 -21.77
CA ILE A 313 -4.83 -30.83 -22.14
C ILE A 313 -4.90 -29.42 -21.54
N TYR A 314 -3.89 -29.02 -20.77
CA TYR A 314 -3.76 -27.72 -20.16
C TYR A 314 -2.58 -26.98 -20.78
N ASP A 315 -2.74 -25.68 -21.03
CA ASP A 315 -1.64 -24.80 -21.49
C ASP A 315 -0.71 -24.55 -20.29
N ALA A 316 0.50 -25.10 -20.34
CA ALA A 316 1.53 -24.89 -19.34
C ALA A 316 2.36 -23.60 -19.59
N GLY A 317 1.71 -22.51 -20.00
CA GLY A 317 2.34 -21.20 -20.07
C GLY A 317 2.90 -20.77 -18.71
N ALA A 318 3.81 -19.80 -18.70
CA ALA A 318 4.69 -19.43 -17.58
C ALA A 318 4.00 -19.08 -16.22
N ASN A 319 2.67 -19.17 -16.12
CA ASN A 319 1.89 -18.96 -14.90
C ASN A 319 0.64 -19.86 -14.84
N ALA A 320 0.74 -21.10 -15.35
CA ALA A 320 -0.37 -22.05 -15.21
C ALA A 320 -0.56 -22.41 -13.72
N VAL A 321 -1.73 -22.16 -13.19
CA VAL A 321 -2.15 -22.66 -11.89
C VAL A 321 -2.89 -23.99 -12.11
N MET A 322 -2.51 -25.01 -11.33
CA MET A 322 -3.13 -26.33 -11.35
C MET A 322 -3.69 -26.63 -9.98
N ASP A 323 -4.99 -26.73 -9.89
CA ASP A 323 -5.70 -27.01 -8.65
C ASP A 323 -6.09 -28.49 -8.57
N PHE A 324 -5.88 -29.11 -7.41
CA PHE A 324 -6.19 -30.49 -7.12
C PHE A 324 -7.18 -30.56 -5.97
N ALA A 325 -8.43 -30.80 -6.28
CA ALA A 325 -9.47 -31.01 -5.27
C ALA A 325 -9.39 -32.41 -4.67
N TYR A 326 -10.04 -32.62 -3.53
CA TYR A 326 -10.19 -33.94 -2.93
C TYR A 326 -10.94 -34.91 -3.84
N THR A 327 -10.36 -36.09 -4.09
CA THR A 327 -10.95 -37.15 -4.92
C THR A 327 -11.04 -38.49 -4.19
N GLY A 328 -10.53 -38.60 -2.97
CA GLY A 328 -10.40 -39.84 -2.23
C GLY A 328 -9.28 -40.76 -2.70
N THR A 329 -8.60 -40.41 -3.77
CA THR A 329 -7.50 -41.19 -4.38
C THR A 329 -6.30 -40.31 -4.71
N ALA A 330 -5.13 -40.93 -4.89
CA ALA A 330 -3.95 -40.22 -5.37
C ALA A 330 -4.19 -39.67 -6.79
N GLN A 331 -3.78 -38.43 -7.03
CA GLN A 331 -3.76 -37.80 -8.35
C GLN A 331 -2.30 -37.70 -8.81
N ALA A 332 -2.03 -37.96 -10.07
CA ALA A 332 -0.68 -37.92 -10.63
C ALA A 332 -0.58 -36.87 -11.73
N ILE A 333 0.56 -36.20 -11.80
CA ILE A 333 0.91 -35.24 -12.84
C ILE A 333 2.40 -35.39 -13.19
N SER A 334 2.71 -35.30 -14.48
CA SER A 334 4.09 -35.22 -14.97
C SER A 334 4.43 -33.77 -15.31
N LEU A 335 5.41 -33.20 -14.62
CA LEU A 335 5.87 -31.83 -14.84
C LEU A 335 7.22 -31.81 -15.56
N PRO A 336 7.41 -30.92 -16.55
CA PRO A 336 8.70 -30.70 -17.17
C PRO A 336 9.69 -30.01 -16.19
N ARG A 337 10.96 -29.95 -16.58
CA ARG A 337 11.95 -29.17 -15.84
C ARG A 337 11.49 -27.73 -15.70
N GLY A 338 11.62 -27.18 -14.49
CA GLY A 338 11.18 -25.82 -14.19
C GLY A 338 11.17 -25.55 -12.69
N GLN A 339 10.78 -24.35 -12.33
CA GLN A 339 10.57 -23.96 -10.95
C GLN A 339 9.05 -23.84 -10.71
N TYR A 340 8.59 -24.46 -9.63
CA TYR A 340 7.17 -24.57 -9.28
C TYR A 340 6.97 -24.11 -7.84
N ILE A 341 5.94 -23.32 -7.59
CA ILE A 341 5.44 -23.04 -6.25
C ILE A 341 4.37 -24.08 -5.95
N ILE A 342 4.52 -24.76 -4.84
CA ILE A 342 3.56 -25.76 -4.35
C ILE A 342 2.91 -25.19 -3.10
N GLU A 343 1.59 -25.17 -3.10
CA GLU A 343 0.77 -24.72 -1.98
C GLU A 343 -0.16 -25.87 -1.57
N CYS A 344 -0.23 -26.13 -0.24
CA CYS A 344 -1.06 -27.21 0.31
C CYS A 344 -1.92 -26.65 1.46
N TRP A 345 -3.19 -26.96 1.40
CA TRP A 345 -4.16 -26.68 2.47
C TRP A 345 -4.63 -27.99 3.07
N GLY A 346 -4.50 -28.13 4.37
CA GLY A 346 -5.04 -29.27 5.11
C GLY A 346 -6.56 -29.23 5.20
N ALA A 347 -7.19 -30.38 5.27
CA ALA A 347 -8.63 -30.45 5.50
C ALA A 347 -9.00 -30.09 6.94
N GLN A 348 -10.19 -29.59 7.14
CA GLN A 348 -10.77 -29.36 8.47
C GLN A 348 -11.13 -30.70 9.13
N GLY A 349 -10.99 -30.79 10.45
CA GLY A 349 -11.48 -31.94 11.23
C GLY A 349 -13.00 -32.05 11.20
N GLY A 350 -13.52 -33.24 11.52
CA GLY A 350 -14.98 -33.48 11.60
C GLY A 350 -15.63 -32.63 12.70
N SER A 351 -16.89 -32.24 12.46
CA SER A 351 -17.73 -31.51 13.40
C SER A 351 -18.80 -32.42 14.01
N TYR A 352 -19.18 -32.19 15.27
CA TYR A 352 -20.26 -32.89 15.94
C TYR A 352 -21.18 -31.88 16.64
N SER A 353 -22.47 -31.85 16.28
CA SER A 353 -23.44 -30.91 16.79
C SER A 353 -22.98 -29.44 16.64
N SER A 354 -22.87 -28.68 17.73
CA SER A 354 -22.37 -27.29 17.75
C SER A 354 -20.85 -27.17 17.88
N TYR A 355 -20.11 -28.26 17.92
CA TYR A 355 -18.65 -28.28 18.05
C TYR A 355 -18.00 -28.42 16.68
N TYR A 356 -17.21 -27.44 16.30
CA TYR A 356 -16.49 -27.42 15.02
C TYR A 356 -15.12 -28.12 15.15
N GLY A 357 -14.78 -28.94 14.19
CA GLY A 357 -13.42 -29.47 14.07
C GLY A 357 -12.38 -28.41 13.83
N GLY A 358 -11.15 -28.65 14.26
CA GLY A 358 -10.03 -27.72 14.05
C GLY A 358 -9.81 -27.42 12.55
N ALA A 359 -9.45 -26.19 12.21
CA ALA A 359 -9.13 -25.77 10.85
C ALA A 359 -7.85 -26.44 10.35
N GLY A 360 -7.80 -26.72 9.04
CA GLY A 360 -6.59 -27.23 8.38
C GLY A 360 -5.47 -26.19 8.33
N GLY A 361 -4.22 -26.67 8.30
CA GLY A 361 -3.05 -25.82 8.15
C GLY A 361 -2.76 -25.48 6.69
N TYR A 362 -1.85 -24.51 6.46
CA TYR A 362 -1.34 -24.10 5.16
C TYR A 362 0.18 -24.24 5.10
N SER A 363 0.69 -24.75 3.99
CA SER A 363 2.12 -24.85 3.71
C SER A 363 2.41 -24.41 2.27
N VAL A 364 3.51 -23.70 2.07
CA VAL A 364 3.96 -23.27 0.75
C VAL A 364 5.47 -23.48 0.61
N GLY A 365 5.90 -23.88 -0.58
CA GLY A 365 7.31 -24.06 -0.88
C GLY A 365 7.59 -23.98 -2.38
N THR A 366 8.86 -23.81 -2.73
CA THR A 366 9.32 -23.80 -4.12
C THR A 366 10.17 -25.04 -4.38
N ILE A 367 9.83 -25.77 -5.48
CA ILE A 367 10.63 -26.89 -5.96
C ILE A 367 11.23 -26.56 -7.33
N THR A 368 12.48 -26.97 -7.55
CA THR A 368 13.13 -26.89 -8.86
C THR A 368 13.29 -28.30 -9.41
N LEU A 369 12.61 -28.59 -10.51
CA LEU A 369 12.72 -29.86 -11.24
C LEU A 369 13.78 -29.73 -12.35
N THR A 370 14.77 -30.61 -12.34
CA THR A 370 15.89 -30.59 -13.29
C THR A 370 15.78 -31.60 -14.42
N LYS A 371 14.95 -32.62 -14.26
CA LYS A 371 14.67 -33.65 -15.28
C LYS A 371 13.68 -33.12 -16.30
N ASN A 372 13.74 -33.60 -17.55
CA ASN A 372 12.82 -33.22 -18.63
C ASN A 372 11.35 -33.59 -18.33
N SER A 373 11.12 -34.59 -17.49
CA SER A 373 9.82 -34.96 -16.94
C SER A 373 10.01 -35.52 -15.53
N THR A 374 9.14 -35.11 -14.60
CA THR A 374 9.11 -35.62 -13.21
C THR A 374 7.65 -35.89 -12.85
N ASP A 375 7.35 -37.10 -12.41
CA ASP A 375 6.03 -37.45 -11.93
C ASP A 375 5.87 -37.03 -10.47
N LEU A 376 4.81 -36.28 -10.21
CA LEU A 376 4.38 -35.91 -8.86
C LEU A 376 3.06 -36.60 -8.53
N TYR A 377 2.96 -37.09 -7.31
CA TYR A 377 1.75 -37.71 -6.77
C TYR A 377 1.16 -36.80 -5.70
N ILE A 378 -0.08 -36.40 -5.85
CA ILE A 378 -0.79 -35.46 -4.99
C ILE A 378 -1.84 -36.20 -4.20
N TYR A 379 -1.76 -36.11 -2.87
CA TYR A 379 -2.73 -36.67 -1.95
C TYR A 379 -3.45 -35.51 -1.26
N VAL A 380 -4.72 -35.29 -1.57
CA VAL A 380 -5.54 -34.24 -0.95
C VAL A 380 -6.33 -34.86 0.20
N GLY A 381 -6.22 -34.25 1.38
CA GLY A 381 -6.95 -34.69 2.57
C GLY A 381 -8.45 -34.46 2.44
N GLY A 382 -9.23 -35.45 2.87
CA GLY A 382 -10.69 -35.35 2.94
C GLY A 382 -11.15 -34.86 4.32
N GLN A 383 -12.25 -34.11 4.35
CA GLN A 383 -12.94 -33.78 5.57
C GLN A 383 -13.85 -34.96 5.97
N PRO A 384 -13.82 -35.45 7.23
CA PRO A 384 -14.78 -36.43 7.70
C PRO A 384 -16.23 -35.91 7.62
N GLU A 385 -17.17 -36.78 7.31
CA GLU A 385 -18.58 -36.42 7.32
C GLU A 385 -19.02 -35.97 8.73
N ALA A 386 -19.83 -34.91 8.79
CA ALA A 386 -20.43 -34.48 10.05
C ALA A 386 -21.42 -35.57 10.52
N LYS A 387 -21.23 -36.14 11.71
CA LYS A 387 -22.24 -36.98 12.34
C LYS A 387 -23.33 -36.08 12.91
N THR A 388 -24.52 -36.19 12.35
CA THR A 388 -25.76 -35.73 12.98
C THR A 388 -26.23 -36.81 13.94
N SER A 389 -26.54 -36.46 15.18
CA SER A 389 -27.13 -37.36 16.18
C SER A 389 -28.50 -37.85 15.74
#